data_8eb8ed82524959d596ebc7733961d591
#
_entry.id   8eb8ed82524959d596ebc7733961d591
#
_cell.length_a   1.000
_cell.length_b   1.000
_cell.length_c   1.000
_cell.angle_alpha   90.00
_cell.angle_beta   90.00
_cell.angle_gamma   90.00
#
_symmetry.space_group_name_H-M   'P 1'
#
loop_
_entity.id
_entity.type
_entity.pdbx_description
1 polymer ?
#
loop_
_entity_poly.entity_id
_entity_poly.type
_entity_poly.pdbx_seq_one_letter_code
_entity_poly.pdbx_strand_id
1 'polypeptide(L)'
;VPHILVEGTIALDDLARRHSPFAARVGNAVVKCERFYLEAGGKTALLETLVSDSGHTQRFFVRLQGRDDGVMVRLEPLTDPEKSPGVKRALALVASRVRAACGGRYGVTNLADFLLPAEKEEPCR
;
A
#
# COMPACT_ATOMS: atom_id res chain seq x y z
N VAL A 1 12.24 6.50 6.66
CA VAL A 1 11.49 6.08 5.47
C VAL A 1 10.17 5.46 5.90
N PRO A 2 9.04 5.96 5.41
CA PRO A 2 7.73 5.40 5.77
C PRO A 2 7.62 3.94 5.36
N HIS A 3 7.15 3.09 6.26
CA HIS A 3 6.99 1.67 5.98
C HIS A 3 5.95 1.02 6.88
N ILE A 4 5.33 -0.04 6.39
CA ILE A 4 4.37 -0.83 7.14
C ILE A 4 4.61 -2.29 6.80
N LEU A 5 4.88 -3.12 7.80
CA LEU A 5 4.94 -4.55 7.58
C LEU A 5 3.55 -5.15 7.81
N VAL A 6 3.05 -5.90 6.84
CA VAL A 6 1.82 -6.65 7.00
C VAL A 6 2.22 -8.10 7.20
N GLU A 7 2.01 -8.62 8.41
CA GLU A 7 2.36 -9.99 8.75
C GLU A 7 1.31 -10.94 8.24
N GLY A 8 1.73 -12.03 7.66
CA GLY A 8 0.82 -13.04 7.11
C GLY A 8 1.50 -13.81 6.00
N THR A 9 0.76 -14.72 5.41
CA THR A 9 1.28 -15.55 4.35
C THR A 9 0.52 -15.25 3.07
N ILE A 10 1.19 -14.60 2.11
CA ILE A 10 0.59 -14.37 0.82
C ILE A 10 1.70 -14.19 -0.19
N ALA A 11 1.53 -14.74 -1.35
CA ALA A 11 2.49 -14.58 -2.42
C ALA A 11 2.15 -13.35 -3.23
N LEU A 12 3.16 -12.60 -3.67
CA LEU A 12 2.92 -11.38 -4.46
C LEU A 12 2.27 -11.70 -5.79
N ASP A 13 2.50 -12.87 -6.37
CA ASP A 13 1.84 -13.24 -7.61
C ASP A 13 0.33 -13.44 -7.40
N ASP A 14 -0.11 -13.86 -6.23
CA ASP A 14 -1.53 -13.91 -5.93
C ASP A 14 -2.11 -12.52 -5.85
N LEU A 15 -1.39 -11.58 -5.23
CA LEU A 15 -1.83 -10.20 -5.20
C LEU A 15 -1.91 -9.63 -6.61
N ALA A 16 -0.95 -9.95 -7.46
CA ALA A 16 -0.94 -9.48 -8.82
C ALA A 16 -2.16 -9.97 -9.60
N ARG A 17 -2.50 -11.24 -9.41
CA ARG A 17 -3.65 -11.81 -10.11
C ARG A 17 -4.97 -11.24 -9.64
N ARG A 18 -5.05 -10.85 -8.38
CA ARG A 18 -6.29 -10.32 -7.82
C ARG A 18 -6.39 -8.81 -7.93
N HIS A 19 -5.33 -8.15 -8.36
CA HIS A 19 -5.32 -6.69 -8.42
C HIS A 19 -6.23 -6.18 -9.52
N SER A 20 -6.97 -5.14 -9.20
CA SER A 20 -7.60 -4.29 -10.20
C SER A 20 -7.44 -2.85 -9.72
N PRO A 21 -7.37 -1.89 -10.62
CA PRO A 21 -7.22 -0.50 -10.20
C PRO A 21 -8.31 -0.09 -9.24
N PHE A 22 -7.95 0.71 -8.23
CA PHE A 22 -8.92 1.18 -7.27
C PHE A 22 -8.60 2.61 -6.86
N ALA A 23 -9.60 3.27 -6.32
CA ALA A 23 -9.45 4.61 -5.80
C ALA A 23 -10.25 4.72 -4.51
N ALA A 24 -9.75 5.50 -3.57
CA ALA A 24 -10.42 5.71 -2.30
C ALA A 24 -10.06 7.04 -1.72
N ARG A 25 -10.95 7.60 -0.91
CA ARG A 25 -10.65 8.80 -0.14
C ARG A 25 -10.18 8.35 1.24
N VAL A 26 -9.04 8.84 1.68
CA VAL A 26 -8.48 8.55 2.99
C VAL A 26 -8.20 9.89 3.64
N GLY A 27 -9.00 10.27 4.63
CA GLY A 27 -8.92 11.60 5.19
C GLY A 27 -9.22 12.63 4.11
N ASN A 28 -8.32 13.59 3.93
CA ASN A 28 -8.46 14.61 2.90
C ASN A 28 -7.80 14.22 1.59
N ALA A 29 -7.22 13.07 1.51
CA ALA A 29 -6.50 12.65 0.31
C ALA A 29 -7.36 11.74 -0.55
N VAL A 30 -7.19 11.84 -1.86
CA VAL A 30 -7.76 10.88 -2.81
C VAL A 30 -6.61 10.07 -3.34
N VAL A 31 -6.68 8.76 -3.20
CA VAL A 31 -5.61 7.85 -3.58
C VAL A 31 -6.11 6.97 -4.71
N LYS A 32 -5.34 6.88 -5.79
CA LYS A 32 -5.65 5.99 -6.90
C LYS A 32 -4.49 5.03 -7.08
N CYS A 33 -4.78 3.75 -7.10
CA CYS A 33 -3.78 2.73 -7.36
C CYS A 33 -4.11 2.10 -8.70
N GLU A 34 -3.17 2.17 -9.63
CA GLU A 34 -3.42 1.80 -11.02
C GLU A 34 -2.81 0.46 -11.37
N ARG A 35 -1.63 0.42 -11.89
CA ARG A 35 -1.01 -0.80 -12.41
C ARG A 35 -0.14 -1.47 -11.35
N PHE A 36 -0.14 -2.77 -11.41
CA PHE A 36 0.65 -3.60 -10.50
C PHE A 36 1.71 -4.29 -11.35
N TYR A 37 2.98 -4.06 -11.02
CA TYR A 37 4.10 -4.64 -11.75
C TYR A 37 4.82 -5.63 -10.84
N LEU A 38 4.90 -6.87 -11.26
CA LEU A 38 5.55 -7.91 -10.47
C LEU A 38 6.92 -8.21 -11.08
N GLU A 39 7.94 -8.17 -10.24
CA GLU A 39 9.28 -8.52 -10.68
C GLU A 39 9.33 -10.00 -11.06
N ALA A 40 10.19 -10.37 -11.99
CA ALA A 40 10.27 -11.73 -12.50
C ALA A 40 10.50 -12.77 -11.41
N GLY A 41 11.25 -12.42 -10.38
CA GLY A 41 11.49 -13.34 -9.28
C GLY A 41 10.32 -13.49 -8.34
N GLY A 42 9.31 -12.62 -8.45
CA GLY A 42 8.12 -12.72 -7.62
C GLY A 42 8.27 -12.22 -6.20
N LYS A 43 9.40 -11.62 -5.83
CA LYS A 43 9.63 -11.17 -4.47
C LYS A 43 9.41 -9.68 -4.28
N THR A 44 9.29 -8.93 -5.34
CA THR A 44 9.10 -7.48 -5.27
C THR A 44 8.06 -7.08 -6.29
N ALA A 45 7.19 -6.15 -5.90
CA ALA A 45 6.20 -5.60 -6.82
C ALA A 45 6.15 -4.10 -6.64
N LEU A 46 5.73 -3.41 -7.69
CA LEU A 46 5.55 -1.96 -7.67
C LEU A 46 4.11 -1.67 -8.01
N LEU A 47 3.47 -0.82 -7.21
CA LEU A 47 2.09 -0.43 -7.42
C LEU A 47 2.07 1.05 -7.79
N GLU A 48 1.64 1.35 -9.01
CA GLU A 48 1.56 2.71 -9.50
C GLU A 48 0.49 3.47 -8.73
N THR A 49 0.85 4.56 -8.08
CA THR A 49 -0.04 5.25 -7.16
C THR A 49 -0.06 6.75 -7.44
N LEU A 50 -1.24 7.33 -7.31
CA LEU A 50 -1.44 8.74 -7.48
C LEU A 50 -2.17 9.25 -6.25
N VAL A 51 -1.68 10.32 -5.65
CA VAL A 51 -2.32 10.93 -4.49
C VAL A 51 -2.60 12.39 -4.78
N SER A 52 -3.84 12.80 -4.55
CA SER A 52 -4.22 14.21 -4.60
C SER A 52 -4.57 14.66 -3.19
N ASP A 53 -3.88 15.70 -2.72
CA ASP A 53 -4.01 16.15 -1.35
C ASP A 53 -3.78 17.66 -1.35
N SER A 54 -4.74 18.43 -0.88
CA SER A 54 -4.64 19.89 -0.75
C SER A 54 -4.25 20.58 -2.06
N GLY A 55 -4.81 20.12 -3.16
CA GLY A 55 -4.53 20.70 -4.46
C GLY A 55 -3.23 20.24 -5.09
N HIS A 56 -2.48 19.39 -4.40
CA HIS A 56 -1.25 18.83 -4.90
C HIS A 56 -1.49 17.41 -5.34
N THR A 57 -0.93 17.04 -6.47
CA THR A 57 -1.01 15.67 -6.97
C THR A 57 0.40 15.11 -7.12
N GLN A 58 0.64 13.95 -6.56
CA GLN A 58 1.92 13.27 -6.67
C GLN A 58 1.72 11.88 -7.24
N ARG A 59 2.65 11.44 -8.08
CA ARG A 59 2.63 10.11 -8.67
C ARG A 59 3.92 9.40 -8.26
N PHE A 60 3.81 8.19 -7.78
CA PHE A 60 4.96 7.46 -7.28
C PHE A 60 4.64 5.97 -7.29
N PHE A 61 5.63 5.15 -6.97
CA PHE A 61 5.42 3.72 -6.81
C PHE A 61 5.47 3.33 -5.34
N VAL A 62 4.50 2.54 -4.91
CA VAL A 62 4.56 1.86 -3.64
C VAL A 62 5.22 0.51 -3.90
N ARG A 63 6.24 0.19 -3.11
CA ARG A 63 6.96 -1.06 -3.26
C ARG A 63 6.43 -2.08 -2.27
N LEU A 64 6.10 -3.26 -2.78
CA LEU A 64 5.71 -4.39 -1.95
C LEU A 64 6.84 -5.40 -2.00
N GLN A 65 7.39 -5.72 -0.85
CA GLN A 65 8.50 -6.65 -0.79
C GLN A 65 8.08 -7.87 0.01
N GLY A 66 8.11 -9.04 -0.62
CA GLY A 66 7.78 -10.29 0.05
C GLY A 66 8.89 -10.71 0.99
N ARG A 67 8.52 -11.11 2.19
CA ARG A 67 9.44 -11.55 3.22
C ARG A 67 8.89 -12.82 3.84
N ASP A 68 9.72 -13.50 4.63
CA ASP A 68 9.26 -14.72 5.31
C ASP A 68 8.16 -14.42 6.30
N ASP A 69 8.16 -13.23 6.89
CA ASP A 69 7.18 -12.86 7.91
C ASP A 69 5.99 -12.09 7.34
N GLY A 70 6.01 -11.72 6.08
CA GLY A 70 4.88 -10.99 5.50
C GLY A 70 5.27 -10.18 4.28
N VAL A 71 4.63 -9.03 4.11
CA VAL A 71 4.89 -8.12 3.00
C VAL A 71 5.23 -6.76 3.56
N MET A 72 6.38 -6.22 3.18
CA MET A 72 6.76 -4.87 3.58
C MET A 72 6.25 -3.90 2.53
N VAL A 73 5.47 -2.92 2.98
CA VAL A 73 4.90 -1.86 2.13
C VAL A 73 5.69 -0.59 2.38
N ARG A 74 6.29 -0.03 1.35
CA ARG A 74 7.13 1.16 1.50
C ARG A 74 7.18 1.92 0.17
N LEU A 75 7.77 3.12 0.19
CA LEU A 75 7.95 3.86 -1.04
C LEU A 75 9.09 3.27 -1.85
N GLU A 76 8.95 3.28 -3.16
CA GLU A 76 10.04 2.90 -4.02
C GLU A 76 11.05 4.05 -4.05
N PRO A 77 12.31 3.82 -3.68
CA PRO A 77 13.28 4.93 -3.56
C PRO A 77 13.52 5.70 -4.86
N LEU A 78 13.29 5.10 -6.01
CA LEU A 78 13.50 5.78 -7.27
C LEU A 78 12.43 6.82 -7.56
N THR A 79 11.30 6.78 -6.89
CA THR A 79 10.23 7.73 -7.06
C THR A 79 10.03 8.46 -5.75
N ASP A 80 10.80 9.39 -5.46
CA ASP A 80 10.92 10.02 -4.15
C ASP A 80 9.88 11.13 -3.97
N PRO A 81 8.63 10.82 -3.67
CA PRO A 81 7.63 11.87 -3.47
C PRO A 81 7.87 12.59 -2.16
N GLU A 82 7.28 13.76 -2.03
CA GLU A 82 7.29 14.47 -0.77
C GLU A 82 6.53 13.62 0.24
N LYS A 83 7.08 13.43 1.44
CA LYS A 83 6.44 12.57 2.45
C LYS A 83 5.32 13.30 3.17
N SER A 84 4.33 13.70 2.42
CA SER A 84 3.16 14.41 2.93
C SER A 84 2.22 13.45 3.64
N PRO A 85 1.26 13.96 4.42
CA PRO A 85 0.23 13.09 4.99
C PRO A 85 -0.52 12.28 3.94
N GLY A 86 -0.73 12.86 2.74
CA GLY A 86 -1.41 12.13 1.67
C GLY A 86 -0.63 10.91 1.22
N VAL A 87 0.69 11.05 1.07
CA VAL A 87 1.54 9.93 0.68
C VAL A 87 1.53 8.86 1.77
N LYS A 88 1.58 9.27 3.03
CA LYS A 88 1.52 8.31 4.15
C LYS A 88 0.18 7.59 4.19
N ARG A 89 -0.91 8.29 3.88
CA ARG A 89 -2.23 7.68 3.80
C ARG A 89 -2.33 6.69 2.65
N ALA A 90 -1.65 6.97 1.54
CA ALA A 90 -1.61 6.04 0.43
C ALA A 90 -0.93 4.74 0.83
N LEU A 91 0.19 4.82 1.55
CA LEU A 91 0.85 3.62 2.04
C LEU A 91 -0.06 2.84 2.98
N ALA A 92 -0.78 3.55 3.86
CA ALA A 92 -1.70 2.89 4.79
C ALA A 92 -2.84 2.20 4.05
N LEU A 93 -3.36 2.81 2.98
CA LEU A 93 -4.42 2.22 2.20
C LEU A 93 -3.93 0.94 1.51
N VAL A 94 -2.76 0.98 0.91
CA VAL A 94 -2.19 -0.20 0.25
C VAL A 94 -1.96 -1.31 1.28
N ALA A 95 -1.41 -0.96 2.45
CA ALA A 95 -1.19 -1.94 3.49
C ALA A 95 -2.50 -2.57 3.96
N SER A 96 -3.57 -1.80 4.07
CA SER A 96 -4.86 -2.33 4.49
C SER A 96 -5.40 -3.32 3.45
N ARG A 97 -5.17 -3.05 2.16
CA ARG A 97 -5.60 -3.95 1.09
C ARG A 97 -4.80 -5.26 1.11
N VAL A 98 -3.50 -5.17 1.35
CA VAL A 98 -2.66 -6.35 1.48
C VAL A 98 -3.13 -7.16 2.70
N ARG A 99 -3.37 -6.47 3.81
CA ARG A 99 -3.81 -7.12 5.03
C ARG A 99 -5.13 -7.86 4.83
N ALA A 100 -6.08 -7.23 4.17
CA ALA A 100 -7.38 -7.85 3.92
C ALA A 100 -7.23 -9.07 3.01
N ALA A 101 -6.33 -9.00 2.04
CA ALA A 101 -6.13 -10.10 1.11
C ALA A 101 -5.50 -11.33 1.77
N CYS A 102 -4.63 -11.13 2.76
CA CYS A 102 -3.93 -12.27 3.37
C CYS A 102 -4.47 -12.65 4.75
N GLY A 103 -5.49 -11.95 5.24
CA GLY A 103 -5.98 -12.21 6.58
C GLY A 103 -4.94 -11.92 7.64
N GLY A 104 -4.03 -11.00 7.36
CA GLY A 104 -2.90 -10.75 8.22
C GLY A 104 -3.13 -9.67 9.25
N ARG A 105 -2.04 -9.17 9.81
CA ARG A 105 -2.10 -8.10 10.80
C ARG A 105 -0.91 -7.19 10.62
N TYR A 106 -1.03 -5.96 11.12
CA TYR A 106 0.07 -5.01 11.02
C TYR A 106 1.19 -5.40 11.96
N GLY A 107 2.40 -5.36 11.46
CA GLY A 107 3.60 -5.58 12.25
C GLY A 107 4.36 -4.28 12.45
N VAL A 108 5.68 -4.34 12.26
CA VAL A 108 6.54 -3.18 12.46
C VAL A 108 6.18 -2.07 11.50
N THR A 109 6.04 -0.84 12.01
CA THR A 109 5.71 0.31 11.19
C THR A 109 6.11 1.60 11.89
N ASN A 110 6.46 2.62 11.10
CA ASN A 110 6.62 3.97 11.64
C ASN A 110 5.43 4.86 11.21
N LEU A 111 4.33 4.25 10.76
CA LEU A 111 3.14 4.97 10.35
C LEU A 111 1.93 4.58 11.21
N ALA A 112 2.15 4.31 12.50
CA ALA A 112 1.08 3.82 13.36
C ALA A 112 -0.16 4.73 13.36
N ASP A 113 0.06 6.04 13.29
CA ASP A 113 -1.05 6.99 13.33
C ASP A 113 -1.89 6.99 12.06
N PHE A 114 -1.40 6.39 10.99
CA PHE A 114 -2.09 6.37 9.71
C PHE A 114 -2.75 5.03 9.39
N LEU A 115 -2.51 4.00 10.20
CA LEU A 115 -3.04 2.68 9.92
C LEU A 115 -4.57 2.68 9.91
N LEU A 116 -5.14 1.96 8.98
CA LEU A 116 -6.58 1.86 8.87
C LEU A 116 -7.07 0.66 9.68
N PRO A 117 -8.08 0.84 10.52
CA PRO A 117 -8.58 -0.26 11.33
C PRO A 117 -9.29 -1.29 10.47
N ALA A 118 -9.29 -2.51 10.95
CA ALA A 118 -9.91 -3.59 10.23
C ALA A 118 -11.37 -3.36 9.95
N GLU A 119 -12.06 -2.79 10.90
CA GLU A 119 -13.47 -2.57 10.75
C GLU A 119 -13.80 -1.64 9.65
N LYS A 120 -12.90 -0.78 9.24
CA LYS A 120 -13.19 0.13 8.18
C LYS A 120 -13.03 -0.50 6.83
N GLU A 121 -12.47 -1.67 6.76
CA GLU A 121 -12.30 -2.33 5.52
C GLU A 121 -13.51 -3.09 5.12
N GLU A 122 -14.28 -3.55 6.10
CA GLU A 122 -15.35 -4.29 5.80
C GLU A 122 -16.41 -3.67 5.17
N PRO A 123 -16.77 -2.64 5.48
CA PRO A 123 -17.94 -2.03 5.05
C PRO A 123 -18.01 -1.84 3.65
N CYS A 124 -17.17 -1.99 3.03
CA CYS A 124 -17.27 -1.69 1.75
C CYS A 124 -18.16 -2.50 1.06
N ARG A 125 -18.84 -3.19 1.65
CA ARG A 125 -19.72 -3.92 1.07
C ARG A 125 -20.63 -3.49 0.28
#